data_b77657f83498ad620b99576ac03f7efa
#
_entry.id   b77657f83498ad620b99576ac03f7efa
#
_cell.length_a   1.000
_cell.length_b   1.000
_cell.length_c   1.000
_cell.angle_alpha   90.00
_cell.angle_beta   90.00
_cell.angle_gamma   90.00
#
_symmetry.space_group_name_H-M   'P 1'
#
loop_
_entity.id
_entity.type
_entity.pdbx_description
1 polymer ?
#
loop_
_entity_poly.entity_id
_entity_poly.type
_entity_poly.pdbx_seq_one_letter_code
_entity_poly.pdbx_strand_id
1 'polypeptide(L)'
;MEPQTFWIENLRGYDTIDQLKRSAFFARYGEQIQSYLGTPQVHLFEKTTPRLSSFLRVAQWNIEKGKRFKSILERLQKDEILKWADVILLNEADCGMNRSENRHVARDLAEALEMHAAFSPAHFELTKGTDEELFLEGKNRESLQGNAVLSRYPVSESLVLPLPVSFEPYEFGEKRFGRRTCLWVRLQLKSSLLWVGSVHLELRNTPQCRARQIEHILKHLPDGGKAPCLLGGDLNTNSFARGTTWRTFRSLARLLFNSPARMKESLLHPESGSEPLFKLLHDSGFKWEGMNSNEETARAAINSLEESRFMPRWILQLVKKRLSPYRGYLCFKLDWIVGRGVPVLGHGQKQDEKTKIISLGPASIRFENSGPGRISDHLPIYADIDLA
;
A
#
# COMPACT_ATOMS: atom_id res chain seq x y z
N MET A 1 31.94 3.81 -5.99
CA MET A 1 30.78 2.97 -5.63
C MET A 1 29.82 3.87 -4.87
N GLU A 2 28.58 3.95 -5.28
CA GLU A 2 27.58 4.74 -4.54
C GLU A 2 27.42 4.16 -3.13
N PRO A 3 27.21 5.01 -2.10
CA PRO A 3 27.11 4.54 -0.71
C PRO A 3 26.09 3.42 -0.52
N GLN A 4 24.99 3.46 -1.26
CA GLN A 4 23.90 2.48 -1.19
C GLN A 4 24.34 1.08 -1.65
N THR A 5 25.08 0.97 -2.75
CA THR A 5 25.61 -0.32 -3.24
C THR A 5 26.48 -0.97 -2.18
N PHE A 6 27.36 -0.19 -1.54
CA PHE A 6 28.20 -0.68 -0.45
C PHE A 6 27.35 -1.17 0.75
N TRP A 7 26.31 -0.42 1.13
CA TRP A 7 25.43 -0.85 2.23
C TRP A 7 24.69 -2.14 1.91
N ILE A 8 24.11 -2.25 0.70
CA ILE A 8 23.36 -3.43 0.28
C ILE A 8 24.22 -4.69 0.28
N GLU A 9 25.46 -4.60 -0.24
CA GLU A 9 26.40 -5.73 -0.25
C GLU A 9 26.73 -6.20 1.17
N ASN A 10 26.98 -5.27 2.08
CA ASN A 10 27.24 -5.61 3.48
C ASN A 10 26.00 -6.12 4.21
N LEU A 11 24.84 -5.49 4.01
CA LEU A 11 23.56 -5.96 4.60
C LEU A 11 23.23 -7.40 4.17
N ARG A 12 23.61 -7.84 2.98
CA ARG A 12 23.41 -9.23 2.51
C ARG A 12 24.24 -10.25 3.26
N GLY A 13 25.40 -9.86 3.77
CA GLY A 13 26.46 -10.75 4.28
C GLY A 13 26.17 -11.42 5.62
N TYR A 14 25.04 -11.11 6.30
CA TYR A 14 24.68 -11.67 7.59
C TYR A 14 23.47 -12.59 7.46
N ASP A 15 23.43 -13.69 8.21
CA ASP A 15 22.30 -14.64 8.16
C ASP A 15 21.11 -14.16 8.97
N THR A 16 21.35 -13.51 10.12
CA THR A 16 20.29 -13.04 11.01
C THR A 16 20.39 -11.54 11.28
N ILE A 17 19.26 -10.93 11.63
CA ILE A 17 19.19 -9.51 12.00
C ILE A 17 20.02 -9.22 13.26
N ASP A 18 20.13 -10.19 14.18
CA ASP A 18 20.94 -10.06 15.39
C ASP A 18 22.44 -10.05 15.08
N GLN A 19 22.90 -10.91 14.17
CA GLN A 19 24.30 -10.88 13.70
C GLN A 19 24.62 -9.52 13.04
N LEU A 20 23.73 -9.05 12.18
CA LEU A 20 23.89 -7.71 11.55
C LEU A 20 23.98 -6.62 12.62
N LYS A 21 23.04 -6.55 13.55
CA LYS A 21 22.99 -5.48 14.58
C LYS A 21 24.21 -5.47 15.51
N ARG A 22 24.85 -6.62 15.71
CA ARG A 22 26.06 -6.74 16.53
C ARG A 22 27.35 -6.51 15.73
N SER A 23 27.28 -6.35 14.42
CA SER A 23 28.46 -6.21 13.56
C SER A 23 29.10 -4.82 13.67
N ALA A 24 30.41 -4.73 13.42
CA ALA A 24 31.13 -3.48 13.31
C ALA A 24 30.59 -2.62 12.13
N PHE A 25 30.12 -3.27 11.07
CA PHE A 25 29.47 -2.58 9.95
C PHE A 25 28.23 -1.81 10.42
N PHE A 26 27.32 -2.47 11.14
CA PHE A 26 26.08 -1.85 11.60
C PHE A 26 26.33 -0.77 12.69
N ALA A 27 27.31 -1.00 13.55
CA ALA A 27 27.73 0.01 14.51
C ALA A 27 28.21 1.30 13.83
N ARG A 28 28.85 1.19 12.66
CA ARG A 28 29.37 2.33 11.91
C ARG A 28 28.34 2.99 10.98
N TYR A 29 27.49 2.22 10.31
CA TYR A 29 26.62 2.72 9.24
C TYR A 29 25.13 2.60 9.54
N GLY A 30 24.74 1.91 10.60
CA GLY A 30 23.32 1.60 10.89
C GLY A 30 22.45 2.84 11.01
N GLU A 31 22.95 3.91 11.67
CA GLU A 31 22.22 5.17 11.80
C GLU A 31 22.05 5.88 10.44
N GLN A 32 23.10 5.89 9.62
CA GLN A 32 23.03 6.48 8.27
C GLN A 32 22.05 5.73 7.37
N ILE A 33 22.05 4.40 7.43
CA ILE A 33 21.12 3.55 6.67
C ILE A 33 19.67 3.81 7.12
N GLN A 34 19.42 3.89 8.43
CA GLN A 34 18.09 4.18 8.97
C GLN A 34 17.64 5.60 8.62
N SER A 35 18.50 6.59 8.69
CA SER A 35 18.24 7.97 8.27
C SER A 35 17.89 8.03 6.79
N TYR A 36 18.61 7.32 5.93
CA TYR A 36 18.32 7.24 4.50
C TYR A 36 16.92 6.66 4.23
N LEU A 37 16.56 5.54 4.90
CA LEU A 37 15.22 4.94 4.78
C LEU A 37 14.13 5.82 5.42
N GLY A 38 14.47 6.68 6.36
CA GLY A 38 13.55 7.64 7.01
C GLY A 38 13.40 8.98 6.27
N THR A 39 14.11 9.17 5.15
CA THR A 39 14.10 10.43 4.40
C THR A 39 13.24 10.29 3.14
N PRO A 40 12.22 11.15 2.95
CA PRO A 40 11.42 11.12 1.73
C PRO A 40 12.22 11.63 0.53
N GLN A 41 12.03 11.00 -0.63
CA GLN A 41 12.56 11.47 -1.91
C GLN A 41 11.45 12.24 -2.63
N VAL A 42 11.68 13.54 -2.88
CA VAL A 42 10.68 14.41 -3.52
C VAL A 42 11.15 14.82 -4.90
N HIS A 43 10.30 14.65 -5.89
CA HIS A 43 10.51 15.04 -7.28
C HIS A 43 9.43 16.03 -7.70
N LEU A 44 9.84 17.27 -8.02
CA LEU A 44 8.94 18.34 -8.45
C LEU A 44 9.08 18.53 -9.96
N PHE A 45 7.95 18.68 -10.64
CA PHE A 45 7.89 18.87 -12.10
C PHE A 45 7.17 20.17 -12.43
N GLU A 46 7.69 20.94 -13.39
CA GLU A 46 7.25 22.32 -13.68
C GLU A 46 5.83 22.44 -14.26
N LYS A 47 5.40 21.43 -15.05
CA LYS A 47 4.13 21.47 -15.80
C LYS A 47 2.94 20.84 -15.06
N THR A 48 2.92 20.94 -13.74
CA THR A 48 1.92 20.25 -12.93
C THR A 48 0.75 21.16 -12.61
N THR A 49 -0.45 20.80 -13.06
CA THR A 49 -1.69 21.55 -12.78
C THR A 49 -2.85 20.61 -12.46
N PRO A 50 -3.67 20.90 -11.43
CA PRO A 50 -4.87 20.13 -11.15
C PRO A 50 -5.82 20.08 -12.35
N ARG A 51 -6.37 18.91 -12.63
CA ARG A 51 -7.35 18.67 -13.70
C ARG A 51 -8.76 19.07 -13.28
N LEU A 52 -9.08 18.85 -12.01
CA LEU A 52 -10.35 19.25 -11.42
C LEU A 52 -10.17 20.51 -10.59
N SER A 53 -11.10 21.44 -10.71
CA SER A 53 -11.05 22.75 -10.04
C SER A 53 -12.04 22.87 -8.89
N SER A 54 -13.09 22.06 -8.89
CA SER A 54 -14.21 22.18 -7.95
C SER A 54 -14.19 21.11 -6.86
N PHE A 55 -13.53 20.00 -7.09
CA PHE A 55 -13.34 18.93 -6.11
C PHE A 55 -12.02 18.19 -6.37
N LEU A 56 -11.57 17.42 -5.40
CA LEU A 56 -10.34 16.61 -5.46
C LEU A 56 -10.72 15.13 -5.63
N ARG A 57 -10.24 14.50 -6.71
CA ARG A 57 -10.30 13.04 -6.81
C ARG A 57 -9.00 12.43 -6.32
N VAL A 58 -9.11 11.60 -5.30
CA VAL A 58 -7.99 10.84 -4.72
C VAL A 58 -8.14 9.38 -5.14
N ALA A 59 -7.09 8.80 -5.71
CA ALA A 59 -7.01 7.36 -5.97
C ALA A 59 -5.98 6.70 -5.05
N GLN A 60 -6.20 5.42 -4.72
CA GLN A 60 -5.24 4.60 -4.01
C GLN A 60 -5.06 3.28 -4.76
N TRP A 61 -3.81 2.80 -4.88
CA TRP A 61 -3.50 1.55 -5.55
C TRP A 61 -2.21 0.90 -5.03
N ASN A 62 -2.28 -0.35 -4.60
CA ASN A 62 -1.11 -1.21 -4.47
C ASN A 62 -0.77 -1.74 -5.87
N ILE A 63 0.40 -1.37 -6.40
CA ILE A 63 0.78 -1.61 -7.80
C ILE A 63 1.65 -2.85 -8.01
N GLU A 64 1.68 -3.77 -7.05
CA GLU A 64 2.46 -5.01 -7.13
C GLU A 64 3.90 -4.76 -7.62
N LYS A 65 4.63 -3.92 -6.85
CA LYS A 65 6.04 -3.57 -7.12
C LYS A 65 6.28 -2.71 -8.39
N GLY A 66 5.22 -2.36 -9.12
CA GLY A 66 5.33 -1.65 -10.38
C GLY A 66 5.88 -2.49 -11.54
N LYS A 67 5.86 -3.82 -11.42
CA LYS A 67 6.38 -4.76 -12.44
C LYS A 67 5.77 -4.58 -13.81
N ARG A 68 4.51 -4.15 -13.85
CA ARG A 68 3.76 -3.92 -15.11
C ARG A 68 3.61 -2.43 -15.40
N PHE A 69 4.71 -1.70 -15.30
CA PHE A 69 4.77 -0.24 -15.40
C PHE A 69 3.93 0.32 -16.56
N LYS A 70 4.10 -0.21 -17.77
CA LYS A 70 3.38 0.27 -18.97
C LYS A 70 1.86 0.13 -18.82
N SER A 71 1.39 -1.01 -18.32
CA SER A 71 -0.04 -1.26 -18.12
C SER A 71 -0.63 -0.41 -16.98
N ILE A 72 0.15 -0.18 -15.91
CA ILE A 72 -0.21 0.73 -14.82
C ILE A 72 -0.35 2.14 -15.34
N LEU A 73 0.65 2.64 -16.07
CA LEU A 73 0.63 3.99 -16.66
C LEU A 73 -0.53 4.16 -17.63
N GLU A 74 -0.74 3.20 -18.53
CA GLU A 74 -1.85 3.23 -19.48
C GLU A 74 -3.21 3.30 -18.76
N ARG A 75 -3.38 2.53 -17.67
CA ARG A 75 -4.61 2.57 -16.88
C ARG A 75 -4.81 3.93 -16.21
N LEU A 76 -3.78 4.50 -15.60
CA LEU A 76 -3.84 5.83 -15.00
C LEU A 76 -4.10 6.96 -16.01
N GLN A 77 -3.67 6.79 -17.25
CA GLN A 77 -3.87 7.78 -18.31
C GLN A 77 -5.23 7.67 -19.03
N LYS A 78 -5.74 6.45 -19.21
CA LYS A 78 -6.88 6.19 -20.13
C LYS A 78 -8.18 5.81 -19.43
N ASP A 79 -8.12 5.29 -18.18
CA ASP A 79 -9.34 4.96 -17.45
C ASP A 79 -10.21 6.19 -17.23
N GLU A 80 -11.52 6.05 -17.43
CA GLU A 80 -12.48 7.16 -17.41
C GLU A 80 -12.56 7.87 -16.05
N ILE A 81 -12.11 7.22 -14.99
CA ILE A 81 -12.12 7.74 -13.62
C ILE A 81 -10.71 8.14 -13.19
N LEU A 82 -9.73 7.22 -13.32
CA LEU A 82 -8.36 7.42 -12.82
C LEU A 82 -7.64 8.57 -13.53
N LYS A 83 -7.91 8.80 -14.82
CA LYS A 83 -7.32 9.93 -15.56
C LYS A 83 -7.62 11.31 -14.93
N TRP A 84 -8.65 11.39 -14.09
CA TRP A 84 -9.06 12.60 -13.37
C TRP A 84 -8.54 12.66 -11.93
N ALA A 85 -7.78 11.67 -11.48
CA ALA A 85 -7.19 11.70 -10.15
C ALA A 85 -6.09 12.76 -10.09
N ASP A 86 -6.22 13.72 -9.18
CA ASP A 86 -5.24 14.76 -8.92
C ASP A 86 -4.28 14.39 -7.77
N VAL A 87 -4.63 13.36 -7.00
CA VAL A 87 -3.78 12.73 -5.98
C VAL A 87 -3.86 11.21 -6.13
N ILE A 88 -2.71 10.54 -6.16
CA ILE A 88 -2.62 9.08 -6.24
C ILE A 88 -1.71 8.57 -5.14
N LEU A 89 -2.25 7.69 -4.29
CA LEU A 89 -1.52 7.00 -3.23
C LEU A 89 -1.08 5.64 -3.76
N LEU A 90 0.20 5.36 -3.74
CA LEU A 90 0.76 4.11 -4.23
C LEU A 90 1.42 3.31 -3.11
N ASN A 91 1.17 2.01 -3.10
CA ASN A 91 1.92 1.05 -2.29
C ASN A 91 2.71 0.10 -3.19
N GLU A 92 3.75 -0.47 -2.62
CA GLU A 92 4.70 -1.35 -3.31
C GLU A 92 5.31 -0.71 -4.56
N ALA A 93 5.75 0.53 -4.47
CA ALA A 93 6.53 1.14 -5.55
C ALA A 93 8.01 0.76 -5.41
N ASP A 94 8.56 0.09 -6.42
CA ASP A 94 9.99 -0.21 -6.49
C ASP A 94 10.80 1.02 -6.93
N CYS A 95 12.05 1.09 -6.45
CA CYS A 95 13.06 2.01 -6.95
C CYS A 95 14.37 1.26 -7.16
N GLY A 96 14.82 1.17 -8.42
CA GLY A 96 16.04 0.48 -8.82
C GLY A 96 16.02 -1.04 -8.58
N MET A 97 14.85 -1.68 -8.72
CA MET A 97 14.70 -3.13 -8.68
C MET A 97 14.68 -3.71 -10.10
N ASN A 98 15.46 -4.77 -10.32
CA ASN A 98 15.55 -5.42 -11.62
C ASN A 98 14.19 -5.95 -12.14
N ARG A 99 13.32 -6.42 -11.24
CA ARG A 99 11.97 -6.90 -11.55
C ARG A 99 11.03 -5.81 -12.11
N SER A 100 11.36 -4.55 -11.88
CA SER A 100 10.67 -3.35 -12.41
C SER A 100 11.56 -2.56 -13.37
N GLU A 101 12.45 -3.24 -14.13
CA GLU A 101 13.36 -2.65 -15.12
C GLU A 101 14.34 -1.60 -14.53
N ASN A 102 14.67 -1.72 -13.24
CA ASN A 102 15.47 -0.75 -12.48
C ASN A 102 14.92 0.69 -12.53
N ARG A 103 13.59 0.84 -12.65
CA ARG A 103 12.93 2.15 -12.63
C ARG A 103 12.83 2.71 -11.22
N HIS A 104 12.75 4.02 -11.14
CA HIS A 104 12.15 4.68 -10.00
C HIS A 104 10.65 4.82 -10.28
N VAL A 105 9.88 3.76 -9.97
CA VAL A 105 8.48 3.61 -10.43
C VAL A 105 7.62 4.83 -10.09
N ALA A 106 7.72 5.36 -8.86
CA ALA A 106 6.92 6.51 -8.45
C ALA A 106 7.27 7.79 -9.24
N ARG A 107 8.57 8.09 -9.42
CA ARG A 107 9.04 9.24 -10.19
C ARG A 107 8.65 9.13 -11.66
N ASP A 108 8.89 7.98 -12.26
CA ASP A 108 8.66 7.77 -13.70
C ASP A 108 7.15 7.81 -14.03
N LEU A 109 6.28 7.31 -13.11
CA LEU A 109 4.83 7.50 -13.23
C LEU A 109 4.43 8.97 -13.10
N ALA A 110 4.98 9.68 -12.11
CA ALA A 110 4.65 11.07 -11.87
C ALA A 110 5.05 11.95 -13.06
N GLU A 111 6.25 11.78 -13.61
CA GLU A 111 6.73 12.48 -14.80
C GLU A 111 5.78 12.24 -15.99
N ALA A 112 5.43 10.98 -16.28
CA ALA A 112 4.55 10.63 -17.40
C ALA A 112 3.09 11.08 -17.20
N LEU A 113 2.67 11.34 -15.96
CA LEU A 113 1.32 11.86 -15.61
C LEU A 113 1.30 13.36 -15.39
N GLU A 114 2.44 14.05 -15.50
CA GLU A 114 2.58 15.49 -15.18
C GLU A 114 2.16 15.79 -13.74
N MET A 115 2.70 15.01 -12.77
CA MET A 115 2.44 15.13 -11.33
C MET A 115 3.76 15.29 -10.58
N HIS A 116 3.74 15.87 -9.38
CA HIS A 116 4.84 15.77 -8.42
C HIS A 116 4.84 14.38 -7.80
N ALA A 117 5.99 13.92 -7.29
CA ALA A 117 6.10 12.69 -6.53
C ALA A 117 6.79 12.90 -5.19
N ALA A 118 6.29 12.26 -4.15
CA ALA A 118 7.02 11.97 -2.93
C ALA A 118 7.07 10.45 -2.75
N PHE A 119 8.25 9.91 -2.48
CA PHE A 119 8.48 8.49 -2.26
C PHE A 119 9.13 8.27 -0.90
N SER A 120 8.63 7.30 -0.14
CA SER A 120 9.20 6.86 1.14
C SER A 120 9.77 5.46 0.98
N PRO A 121 11.09 5.29 1.02
CA PRO A 121 11.68 3.96 1.11
C PRO A 121 11.22 3.27 2.40
N ALA A 122 10.72 2.05 2.29
CA ALA A 122 10.38 1.22 3.43
C ALA A 122 11.49 0.21 3.72
N HIS A 123 12.03 -0.39 2.66
CA HIS A 123 13.00 -1.46 2.75
C HIS A 123 14.08 -1.35 1.68
N PHE A 124 15.30 -1.79 2.03
CA PHE A 124 16.24 -2.34 1.07
C PHE A 124 15.84 -3.78 0.78
N GLU A 125 15.64 -4.11 -0.49
CA GLU A 125 15.44 -5.46 -0.99
C GLU A 125 16.81 -6.11 -1.20
N LEU A 126 17.13 -7.09 -0.37
CA LEU A 126 18.45 -7.72 -0.36
C LEU A 126 18.55 -8.92 -1.32
N THR A 127 17.43 -9.29 -1.97
CA THR A 127 17.33 -10.31 -3.00
C THR A 127 16.77 -9.71 -4.28
N LYS A 128 16.64 -10.50 -5.34
CA LYS A 128 15.95 -10.07 -6.57
C LYS A 128 14.43 -10.08 -6.43
N GLY A 129 13.91 -10.67 -5.36
CA GLY A 129 12.48 -10.84 -5.08
C GLY A 129 12.14 -12.27 -4.68
N THR A 130 11.00 -12.77 -5.12
CA THR A 130 10.49 -14.13 -4.83
C THR A 130 10.24 -14.91 -6.11
N ASP A 131 10.20 -16.24 -5.98
CA ASP A 131 9.79 -17.18 -7.03
C ASP A 131 10.52 -16.91 -8.37
N GLU A 132 9.80 -16.58 -9.43
CA GLU A 132 10.34 -16.33 -10.76
C GLU A 132 11.28 -15.10 -10.80
N GLU A 133 11.09 -14.14 -9.89
CA GLU A 133 11.91 -12.92 -9.81
C GLU A 133 13.40 -13.24 -9.49
N LEU A 134 13.66 -14.35 -8.78
CA LEU A 134 15.01 -14.81 -8.45
C LEU A 134 15.86 -15.17 -9.68
N PHE A 135 15.18 -15.62 -10.75
CA PHE A 135 15.81 -16.10 -11.98
C PHE A 135 15.97 -15.01 -13.05
N LEU A 136 15.50 -13.78 -12.80
CA LEU A 136 15.66 -12.68 -13.74
C LEU A 136 17.15 -12.37 -13.95
N GLU A 137 17.54 -12.18 -15.21
CA GLU A 137 18.88 -11.71 -15.55
C GLU A 137 19.08 -10.25 -15.08
N GLY A 138 20.33 -9.89 -14.80
CA GLY A 138 20.68 -8.54 -14.32
C GLY A 138 20.74 -8.43 -12.79
N LYS A 139 20.98 -7.20 -12.31
CA LYS A 139 21.12 -6.85 -10.89
C LYS A 139 20.21 -5.68 -10.55
N ASN A 140 19.79 -5.64 -9.29
CA ASN A 140 19.16 -4.44 -8.73
C ASN A 140 20.20 -3.30 -8.66
N ARG A 141 19.76 -2.07 -8.89
CA ARG A 141 20.57 -0.86 -8.73
C ARG A 141 20.43 -0.28 -7.32
N GLU A 142 19.28 0.32 -7.01
CA GLU A 142 19.03 1.00 -5.73
C GLU A 142 18.40 0.06 -4.70
N SER A 143 17.75 -1.01 -5.16
CA SER A 143 17.19 -2.07 -4.31
C SER A 143 16.18 -1.57 -3.27
N LEU A 144 15.33 -0.61 -3.60
CA LEU A 144 14.34 -0.05 -2.68
C LEU A 144 12.93 -0.44 -3.06
N GLN A 145 12.08 -0.56 -2.04
CA GLN A 145 10.62 -0.64 -2.19
C GLN A 145 9.97 0.25 -1.13
N GLY A 146 8.84 0.89 -1.47
CA GLY A 146 8.18 1.77 -0.54
C GLY A 146 6.80 2.24 -0.96
N ASN A 147 6.35 3.32 -0.31
CA ASN A 147 5.08 3.98 -0.59
C ASN A 147 5.33 5.30 -1.32
N ALA A 148 4.34 5.76 -2.10
CA ALA A 148 4.45 7.05 -2.76
C ALA A 148 3.12 7.82 -2.74
N VAL A 149 3.24 9.14 -2.88
CA VAL A 149 2.15 10.07 -3.15
C VAL A 149 2.50 10.81 -4.42
N LEU A 150 1.63 10.70 -5.44
CA LEU A 150 1.70 11.53 -6.63
C LEU A 150 0.64 12.61 -6.51
N SER A 151 0.96 13.86 -6.89
CA SER A 151 0.05 14.99 -6.74
C SER A 151 0.20 16.00 -7.87
N ARG A 152 -0.94 16.53 -8.37
CA ARG A 152 -0.99 17.69 -9.24
C ARG A 152 -0.99 19.02 -8.46
N TYR A 153 -1.15 18.94 -7.14
CA TYR A 153 -1.01 20.09 -6.24
C TYR A 153 0.43 20.19 -5.76
N PRO A 154 0.94 21.42 -5.52
CA PRO A 154 2.29 21.59 -4.99
C PRO A 154 2.49 20.88 -3.66
N VAL A 155 3.62 20.21 -3.53
CA VAL A 155 4.08 19.57 -2.30
C VAL A 155 4.86 20.58 -1.49
N SER A 156 4.33 20.99 -0.34
CA SER A 156 4.99 21.97 0.53
C SER A 156 5.83 21.33 1.63
N GLU A 157 5.50 20.10 2.03
CA GLU A 157 6.22 19.36 3.05
C GLU A 157 6.02 17.86 2.86
N SER A 158 6.98 17.06 3.30
CA SER A 158 6.88 15.60 3.33
C SER A 158 7.58 15.02 4.55
N LEU A 159 6.95 14.02 5.18
CA LEU A 159 7.42 13.38 6.41
C LEU A 159 7.30 11.86 6.27
N VAL A 160 8.32 11.13 6.69
CA VAL A 160 8.28 9.68 6.82
C VAL A 160 8.16 9.29 8.28
N LEU A 161 7.11 8.57 8.61
CA LEU A 161 6.92 7.98 9.94
C LEU A 161 7.22 6.48 9.86
N PRO A 162 8.35 6.01 10.41
CA PRO A 162 8.64 4.59 10.52
C PRO A 162 7.66 3.90 11.48
N LEU A 163 7.05 2.80 11.06
CA LEU A 163 6.06 2.08 11.87
C LEU A 163 6.72 1.05 12.79
N PRO A 164 6.07 0.69 13.91
CA PRO A 164 6.54 -0.38 14.78
C PRO A 164 6.73 -1.69 14.01
N VAL A 165 7.89 -2.31 14.19
CA VAL A 165 8.20 -3.62 13.59
C VAL A 165 7.37 -4.68 14.30
N SER A 166 6.60 -5.44 13.55
CA SER A 166 5.78 -6.53 14.05
C SER A 166 6.11 -7.87 13.38
N PHE A 167 6.88 -7.83 12.33
CA PHE A 167 7.44 -8.95 11.62
C PHE A 167 8.86 -8.59 11.15
N GLU A 168 9.83 -9.51 11.34
CA GLU A 168 11.21 -9.29 10.90
C GLU A 168 11.41 -9.93 9.52
N PRO A 169 11.54 -9.10 8.44
CA PRO A 169 11.64 -9.64 7.08
C PRO A 169 13.06 -10.05 6.70
N TYR A 170 14.05 -9.76 7.53
CA TYR A 170 15.46 -10.01 7.21
C TYR A 170 15.80 -11.49 7.08
N GLU A 171 15.16 -12.35 7.86
CA GLU A 171 15.37 -13.80 7.88
C GLU A 171 14.34 -14.55 7.02
N PHE A 172 13.57 -13.83 6.20
CA PHE A 172 12.54 -14.42 5.37
C PHE A 172 13.03 -14.64 3.92
N GLY A 173 12.30 -15.45 3.14
CA GLY A 173 12.68 -15.81 1.76
C GLY A 173 12.91 -14.63 0.82
N GLU A 174 12.15 -13.53 0.96
CA GLU A 174 12.47 -12.23 0.36
C GLU A 174 13.15 -11.38 1.45
N LYS A 175 14.48 -11.53 1.52
CA LYS A 175 15.28 -10.87 2.54
C LYS A 175 15.25 -9.35 2.37
N ARG A 176 14.83 -8.64 3.42
CA ARG A 176 14.68 -7.18 3.43
C ARG A 176 15.28 -6.56 4.67
N PHE A 177 15.84 -5.37 4.52
CA PHE A 177 16.25 -4.55 5.66
C PHE A 177 15.47 -3.24 5.68
N GLY A 178 14.80 -2.95 6.77
CA GLY A 178 13.94 -1.78 6.93
C GLY A 178 12.65 -2.11 7.67
N ARG A 179 11.64 -1.27 7.51
CA ARG A 179 10.33 -1.42 8.16
C ARG A 179 9.24 -0.73 7.36
N ARG A 180 8.01 -1.09 7.61
CA ARG A 180 6.85 -0.35 7.08
C ARG A 180 6.90 1.11 7.49
N THR A 181 6.44 1.99 6.60
CA THR A 181 6.41 3.44 6.80
C THR A 181 5.03 4.00 6.47
N CYS A 182 4.70 5.15 7.07
CA CYS A 182 3.64 6.03 6.59
C CYS A 182 4.30 7.28 6.02
N LEU A 183 4.04 7.56 4.77
CA LEU A 183 4.48 8.79 4.09
C LEU A 183 3.38 9.83 4.20
N TRP A 184 3.64 10.93 4.87
CA TRP A 184 2.78 12.10 4.89
C TRP A 184 3.29 13.18 3.94
N VAL A 185 2.38 13.78 3.17
CA VAL A 185 2.66 14.87 2.24
C VAL A 185 1.66 15.99 2.47
N ARG A 186 2.13 17.22 2.65
CA ARG A 186 1.29 18.40 2.75
C ARG A 186 1.11 19.04 1.39
N LEU A 187 -0.12 19.08 0.93
CA LEU A 187 -0.52 19.63 -0.36
C LEU A 187 -1.04 21.04 -0.17
N GLN A 188 -0.59 21.96 -1.04
CA GLN A 188 -1.09 23.31 -1.13
C GLN A 188 -2.30 23.31 -2.08
N LEU A 189 -3.50 23.31 -1.52
CA LEU A 189 -4.74 23.54 -2.28
C LEU A 189 -4.92 25.05 -2.54
N LYS A 190 -5.95 25.43 -3.32
CA LYS A 190 -6.18 26.84 -3.67
C LYS A 190 -6.33 27.74 -2.44
N SER A 191 -7.10 27.32 -1.46
CA SER A 191 -7.45 28.10 -0.27
C SER A 191 -7.11 27.44 1.07
N SER A 192 -6.59 26.22 1.05
CA SER A 192 -6.35 25.42 2.25
C SER A 192 -5.15 24.50 2.09
N LEU A 193 -4.77 23.87 3.18
CA LEU A 193 -3.73 22.85 3.23
C LEU A 193 -4.39 21.49 3.56
N LEU A 194 -3.91 20.44 2.93
CA LEU A 194 -4.36 19.07 3.18
C LEU A 194 -3.16 18.16 3.38
N TRP A 195 -3.13 17.44 4.50
CA TRP A 195 -2.20 16.34 4.67
C TRP A 195 -2.75 15.07 4.02
N VAL A 196 -1.92 14.42 3.22
CA VAL A 196 -2.26 13.17 2.55
C VAL A 196 -1.22 12.12 2.91
N GLY A 197 -1.67 10.99 3.45
CA GLY A 197 -0.82 9.90 3.89
C GLY A 197 -0.94 8.68 2.98
N SER A 198 0.20 8.08 2.61
CA SER A 198 0.25 6.75 1.98
C SER A 198 0.87 5.75 2.95
N VAL A 199 0.18 4.66 3.23
CA VAL A 199 0.60 3.65 4.21
C VAL A 199 0.40 2.24 3.67
N HIS A 200 1.32 1.33 3.99
CA HIS A 200 1.18 -0.09 3.76
C HIS A 200 1.46 -0.83 5.07
N LEU A 201 0.41 -1.36 5.71
CA LEU A 201 0.54 -2.04 7.00
C LEU A 201 1.08 -3.47 6.85
N GLU A 202 1.45 -4.08 7.98
CA GLU A 202 2.04 -5.41 7.98
C GLU A 202 1.01 -6.50 7.64
N LEU A 203 1.34 -7.31 6.64
CA LEU A 203 0.56 -8.47 6.23
C LEU A 203 0.71 -9.65 7.19
N ARG A 204 1.97 -9.93 7.62
CA ARG A 204 2.37 -11.16 8.30
C ARG A 204 2.35 -11.01 9.81
N ASN A 205 1.20 -10.71 10.37
CA ASN A 205 1.03 -10.72 11.81
C ASN A 205 -0.47 -10.80 12.17
N THR A 206 -0.87 -10.22 13.30
CA THR A 206 -2.25 -10.25 13.78
C THR A 206 -2.96 -8.92 13.50
N PRO A 207 -4.30 -8.89 13.52
CA PRO A 207 -5.06 -7.66 13.51
C PRO A 207 -4.63 -6.65 14.58
N GLN A 208 -4.23 -7.12 15.78
CA GLN A 208 -3.72 -6.29 16.86
C GLN A 208 -2.39 -5.62 16.54
N CYS A 209 -1.55 -6.25 15.71
CA CYS A 209 -0.29 -5.64 15.28
C CYS A 209 -0.54 -4.50 14.29
N ARG A 210 -1.49 -4.67 13.35
CA ARG A 210 -1.94 -3.59 12.46
C ARG A 210 -2.59 -2.44 13.25
N ALA A 211 -3.39 -2.77 14.26
CA ALA A 211 -3.97 -1.76 15.15
C ALA A 211 -2.88 -0.95 15.87
N ARG A 212 -1.79 -1.58 16.37
CA ARG A 212 -0.66 -0.85 16.96
C ARG A 212 0.07 0.04 15.96
N GLN A 213 0.17 -0.36 14.69
CA GLN A 213 0.74 0.49 13.64
C GLN A 213 -0.15 1.72 13.39
N ILE A 214 -1.47 1.56 13.31
CA ILE A 214 -2.42 2.68 13.22
C ILE A 214 -2.38 3.55 14.48
N GLU A 215 -2.35 2.97 15.67
CA GLU A 215 -2.21 3.73 16.92
C GLU A 215 -0.94 4.61 16.90
N HIS A 216 0.17 4.08 16.39
CA HIS A 216 1.41 4.83 16.24
C HIS A 216 1.25 5.99 15.26
N ILE A 217 0.58 5.79 14.12
CA ILE A 217 0.28 6.85 13.15
C ILE A 217 -0.59 7.93 13.80
N LEU A 218 -1.64 7.55 14.53
CA LEU A 218 -2.55 8.48 15.18
C LEU A 218 -1.89 9.32 16.27
N LYS A 219 -0.90 8.76 16.99
CA LYS A 219 -0.10 9.48 17.99
C LYS A 219 0.89 10.48 17.36
N HIS A 220 1.26 10.29 16.10
CA HIS A 220 2.25 11.11 15.39
C HIS A 220 1.66 11.76 14.13
N LEU A 221 0.39 12.17 14.22
CA LEU A 221 -0.22 12.90 13.12
C LEU A 221 0.50 14.23 12.88
N PRO A 222 0.70 14.65 11.62
CA PRO A 222 1.27 15.96 11.31
C PRO A 222 0.45 17.07 11.98
N ASP A 223 1.11 18.20 12.30
CA ASP A 223 0.52 19.36 12.97
C ASP A 223 -0.22 19.01 14.29
N GLY A 224 0.18 17.93 14.97
CA GLY A 224 -0.51 17.43 16.16
C GLY A 224 -1.96 17.03 15.88
N GLY A 225 -2.27 16.74 14.61
CA GLY A 225 -3.59 16.36 14.18
C GLY A 225 -4.62 17.48 14.12
N LYS A 226 -4.23 18.73 13.99
CA LYS A 226 -5.15 19.89 13.89
C LYS A 226 -5.67 20.09 12.47
N ALA A 227 -4.83 19.83 11.47
CA ALA A 227 -5.17 20.02 10.07
C ALA A 227 -6.05 18.88 9.52
N PRO A 228 -6.88 19.15 8.48
CA PRO A 228 -7.54 18.11 7.72
C PRO A 228 -6.53 17.12 7.13
N CYS A 229 -6.86 15.83 7.18
CA CYS A 229 -5.98 14.81 6.62
C CYS A 229 -6.73 13.63 6.00
N LEU A 230 -6.15 13.07 4.95
CA LEU A 230 -6.50 11.80 4.33
C LEU A 230 -5.38 10.79 4.57
N LEU A 231 -5.73 9.57 4.89
CA LEU A 231 -4.82 8.44 4.95
C LEU A 231 -5.36 7.34 4.05
N GLY A 232 -4.56 6.85 3.13
CA GLY A 232 -4.96 5.74 2.28
C GLY A 232 -3.83 4.75 2.07
N GLY A 233 -4.20 3.53 1.70
CA GLY A 233 -3.24 2.48 1.42
C GLY A 233 -3.77 1.08 1.63
N ASP A 234 -2.88 0.13 1.43
CA ASP A 234 -3.12 -1.27 1.77
C ASP A 234 -2.97 -1.47 3.28
N LEU A 235 -4.10 -1.48 3.98
CA LEU A 235 -4.14 -1.70 5.43
C LEU A 235 -4.06 -3.18 5.80
N ASN A 236 -3.98 -4.08 4.81
CA ASN A 236 -3.88 -5.52 4.99
C ASN A 236 -4.96 -6.11 5.92
N THR A 237 -6.18 -5.61 5.84
CA THR A 237 -7.33 -5.95 6.69
C THR A 237 -7.92 -7.33 6.34
N ASN A 238 -7.05 -8.33 6.26
CA ASN A 238 -7.41 -9.70 5.88
C ASN A 238 -7.99 -10.54 7.02
N SER A 239 -8.04 -10.02 8.24
CA SER A 239 -8.56 -10.68 9.45
C SER A 239 -7.85 -11.99 9.85
N PHE A 240 -6.77 -12.37 9.17
CA PHE A 240 -5.98 -13.54 9.52
C PHE A 240 -4.87 -13.19 10.50
N ALA A 241 -4.56 -14.16 11.38
CA ALA A 241 -3.39 -14.11 12.25
C ALA A 241 -2.31 -15.04 11.68
N ARG A 242 -1.15 -14.48 11.37
CA ARG A 242 -0.02 -15.16 10.73
C ARG A 242 1.24 -15.06 11.59
N GLY A 243 2.31 -15.74 11.19
CA GLY A 243 3.63 -15.61 11.80
C GLY A 243 3.98 -16.70 12.83
N THR A 244 3.05 -17.59 13.22
CA THR A 244 3.33 -18.81 14.00
C THR A 244 2.46 -19.95 13.52
N THR A 245 2.93 -21.20 13.67
CA THR A 245 2.18 -22.42 13.29
C THR A 245 0.79 -22.45 13.90
N TRP A 246 0.64 -22.09 15.18
CA TRP A 246 -0.65 -22.07 15.87
C TRP A 246 -1.61 -21.01 15.30
N ARG A 247 -1.12 -19.80 15.00
CA ARG A 247 -1.94 -18.75 14.40
C ARG A 247 -2.38 -19.13 12.99
N THR A 248 -1.48 -19.69 12.20
CA THR A 248 -1.77 -20.22 10.87
C THR A 248 -2.83 -21.31 10.96
N PHE A 249 -2.70 -22.26 11.89
CA PHE A 249 -3.71 -23.30 12.11
C PHE A 249 -5.09 -22.72 12.47
N ARG A 250 -5.17 -21.72 13.34
CA ARG A 250 -6.45 -21.04 13.66
C ARG A 250 -7.05 -20.36 12.43
N SER A 251 -6.24 -19.72 11.60
CA SER A 251 -6.69 -19.11 10.34
C SER A 251 -7.24 -20.17 9.38
N LEU A 252 -6.57 -21.31 9.27
CA LEU A 252 -7.03 -22.47 8.49
C LEU A 252 -8.34 -23.06 9.03
N ALA A 253 -8.46 -23.20 10.34
CA ALA A 253 -9.68 -23.67 10.97
C ALA A 253 -10.87 -22.77 10.64
N ARG A 254 -10.68 -21.44 10.61
CA ARG A 254 -11.72 -20.49 10.14
C ARG A 254 -12.13 -20.75 8.68
N LEU A 255 -11.19 -21.04 7.80
CA LEU A 255 -11.48 -21.39 6.40
C LEU A 255 -12.28 -22.70 6.27
N LEU A 256 -12.04 -23.65 7.17
CA LEU A 256 -12.70 -24.96 7.15
C LEU A 256 -14.08 -24.94 7.82
N PHE A 257 -14.23 -24.24 8.93
CA PHE A 257 -15.43 -24.34 9.78
C PHE A 257 -16.46 -23.23 9.54
N ASN A 258 -16.06 -22.05 9.03
CA ASN A 258 -17.00 -21.01 8.67
C ASN A 258 -17.72 -21.34 7.35
N SER A 259 -18.99 -20.91 7.24
CA SER A 259 -19.66 -20.96 5.94
C SER A 259 -18.96 -20.03 4.93
N PRO A 260 -18.93 -20.37 3.63
CA PRO A 260 -18.35 -19.50 2.59
C PRO A 260 -18.92 -18.07 2.61
N ALA A 261 -20.22 -17.93 2.89
CA ALA A 261 -20.89 -16.62 2.99
C ALA A 261 -20.35 -15.79 4.17
N ARG A 262 -20.26 -16.38 5.39
CA ARG A 262 -19.69 -15.70 6.56
C ARG A 262 -18.23 -15.33 6.36
N MET A 263 -17.48 -16.19 5.69
CA MET A 263 -16.07 -15.91 5.40
C MET A 263 -15.96 -14.73 4.44
N LYS A 264 -16.73 -14.74 3.34
CA LYS A 264 -16.77 -13.62 2.38
C LYS A 264 -17.13 -12.33 3.11
N GLU A 265 -18.17 -12.34 3.93
CA GLU A 265 -18.61 -11.19 4.71
C GLU A 265 -17.49 -10.64 5.59
N SER A 266 -16.81 -11.49 6.36
CA SER A 266 -15.71 -11.05 7.25
C SER A 266 -14.47 -10.52 6.51
N LEU A 267 -14.28 -10.87 5.24
CA LEU A 267 -13.15 -10.42 4.42
C LEU A 267 -13.47 -9.15 3.64
N LEU A 268 -14.77 -8.90 3.34
CA LEU A 268 -15.23 -7.69 2.66
C LEU A 268 -15.61 -6.57 3.64
N HIS A 269 -15.98 -6.93 4.88
CA HIS A 269 -16.39 -5.98 5.93
C HIS A 269 -15.52 -6.12 7.20
N PRO A 270 -14.17 -5.96 7.10
CA PRO A 270 -13.29 -6.08 8.26
C PRO A 270 -13.55 -5.00 9.32
N GLU A 271 -14.13 -3.85 8.93
CA GLU A 271 -14.54 -2.75 9.80
C GLU A 271 -15.65 -3.15 10.78
N SER A 272 -16.43 -4.18 10.50
CA SER A 272 -17.52 -4.67 11.35
C SER A 272 -17.05 -5.39 12.63
N GLY A 273 -15.74 -5.38 12.93
CA GLY A 273 -15.18 -5.86 14.20
C GLY A 273 -14.05 -6.87 14.09
N SER A 274 -13.68 -7.35 12.90
CA SER A 274 -12.57 -8.29 12.75
C SER A 274 -11.19 -7.62 12.77
N GLU A 275 -11.12 -6.30 12.54
CA GLU A 275 -9.91 -5.48 12.53
C GLU A 275 -10.03 -4.33 13.55
N PRO A 276 -9.37 -4.42 14.72
CA PRO A 276 -9.47 -3.41 15.77
C PRO A 276 -8.99 -2.00 15.36
N LEU A 277 -8.21 -1.89 14.29
CA LEU A 277 -7.72 -0.61 13.78
C LEU A 277 -8.84 0.38 13.44
N PHE A 278 -10.01 -0.11 12.98
CA PHE A 278 -11.14 0.76 12.63
C PHE A 278 -11.73 1.46 13.86
N LYS A 279 -11.77 0.77 15.01
CA LYS A 279 -12.16 1.42 16.26
C LYS A 279 -11.21 2.56 16.63
N LEU A 280 -9.91 2.38 16.52
CA LEU A 280 -8.91 3.41 16.79
C LEU A 280 -9.05 4.61 15.84
N LEU A 281 -9.27 4.35 14.55
CA LEU A 281 -9.53 5.40 13.55
C LEU A 281 -10.77 6.20 13.90
N HIS A 282 -11.88 5.53 14.17
CA HIS A 282 -13.17 6.15 14.56
C HIS A 282 -13.02 7.00 15.82
N ASP A 283 -12.41 6.44 16.89
CA ASP A 283 -12.22 7.14 18.17
C ASP A 283 -11.31 8.38 18.03
N SER A 284 -10.48 8.43 16.96
CA SER A 284 -9.61 9.56 16.60
C SER A 284 -10.25 10.52 15.57
N GLY A 285 -11.54 10.35 15.27
CA GLY A 285 -12.30 11.23 14.38
C GLY A 285 -12.09 10.96 12.88
N PHE A 286 -11.43 9.87 12.51
CA PHE A 286 -11.37 9.43 11.11
C PHE A 286 -12.66 8.75 10.71
N LYS A 287 -13.07 8.99 9.48
CA LYS A 287 -14.22 8.37 8.82
C LYS A 287 -13.77 7.68 7.55
N TRP A 288 -14.42 6.59 7.21
CA TRP A 288 -14.22 5.84 5.96
C TRP A 288 -15.51 5.70 5.16
N GLU A 289 -16.65 6.01 5.77
CA GLU A 289 -17.95 6.03 5.11
C GLU A 289 -17.96 7.08 4.00
N GLY A 290 -18.50 6.72 2.85
CA GLY A 290 -18.52 7.56 1.67
C GLY A 290 -17.18 7.66 0.92
N MET A 291 -16.07 7.17 1.49
CA MET A 291 -14.76 7.10 0.84
C MET A 291 -14.43 5.71 0.30
N ASN A 292 -15.19 4.69 0.68
CA ASN A 292 -14.94 3.31 0.27
C ASN A 292 -16.25 2.62 -0.11
N SER A 293 -16.23 1.86 -1.19
CA SER A 293 -17.33 0.96 -1.56
C SER A 293 -17.28 -0.34 -0.75
N ASN A 294 -18.34 -1.14 -0.84
CA ASN A 294 -18.38 -2.49 -0.25
C ASN A 294 -17.76 -3.56 -1.17
N GLU A 295 -17.05 -3.14 -2.21
CA GLU A 295 -16.42 -4.04 -3.16
C GLU A 295 -15.07 -4.55 -2.69
N GLU A 296 -14.66 -5.69 -3.24
CA GLU A 296 -13.31 -6.20 -3.05
C GLU A 296 -12.27 -5.28 -3.65
N THR A 297 -11.09 -5.23 -3.04
CA THR A 297 -9.93 -4.51 -3.57
C THR A 297 -8.79 -5.45 -3.95
N ALA A 298 -8.81 -6.69 -3.47
CA ALA A 298 -7.78 -7.68 -3.78
C ALA A 298 -8.38 -9.08 -3.93
N ARG A 299 -7.72 -9.91 -4.74
CA ARG A 299 -8.03 -11.34 -4.89
C ARG A 299 -6.79 -12.19 -4.71
N ALA A 300 -6.93 -13.26 -3.95
CA ALA A 300 -5.88 -14.26 -3.82
C ALA A 300 -6.43 -15.66 -4.15
N ALA A 301 -5.72 -16.39 -5.01
CA ALA A 301 -6.00 -17.79 -5.20
C ALA A 301 -5.62 -18.56 -3.92
N ILE A 302 -6.40 -19.59 -3.58
CA ILE A 302 -6.12 -20.38 -2.37
C ILE A 302 -4.70 -20.97 -2.38
N ASN A 303 -4.15 -21.26 -3.54
CA ASN A 303 -2.80 -21.81 -3.69
C ASN A 303 -1.69 -20.76 -3.46
N SER A 304 -2.00 -19.50 -3.63
CA SER A 304 -1.04 -18.40 -3.40
C SER A 304 -1.03 -17.93 -1.96
N LEU A 305 -1.98 -18.40 -1.11
CA LEU A 305 -1.96 -18.09 0.30
C LEU A 305 -0.76 -18.79 0.97
N GLU A 306 -0.07 -18.04 1.82
CA GLU A 306 1.07 -18.58 2.59
C GLU A 306 0.66 -19.82 3.41
N GLU A 307 -0.55 -19.82 3.93
CA GLU A 307 -1.15 -20.92 4.67
C GLU A 307 -1.22 -22.21 3.86
N SER A 308 -1.36 -22.13 2.53
CA SER A 308 -1.43 -23.30 1.66
C SER A 308 -0.15 -24.14 1.67
N ARG A 309 1.01 -23.53 1.97
CA ARG A 309 2.31 -24.22 2.05
C ARG A 309 2.38 -25.21 3.23
N PHE A 310 1.60 -24.96 4.27
CA PHE A 310 1.53 -25.80 5.46
C PHE A 310 0.32 -26.75 5.47
N MET A 311 -0.52 -26.71 4.42
CA MET A 311 -1.70 -27.57 4.32
C MET A 311 -1.34 -28.93 3.70
N PRO A 312 -1.76 -30.04 4.32
CA PRO A 312 -1.83 -31.34 3.64
C PRO A 312 -2.69 -31.22 2.35
N ARG A 313 -2.29 -31.92 1.29
CA ARG A 313 -2.98 -31.85 -0.01
C ARG A 313 -4.48 -32.11 0.07
N TRP A 314 -4.91 -33.04 0.91
CA TRP A 314 -6.32 -33.35 1.10
C TRP A 314 -7.12 -32.21 1.72
N ILE A 315 -6.54 -31.48 2.70
CA ILE A 315 -7.15 -30.28 3.29
C ILE A 315 -7.26 -29.19 2.21
N LEU A 316 -6.20 -28.96 1.45
CA LEU A 316 -6.21 -27.98 0.36
C LEU A 316 -7.31 -28.27 -0.66
N GLN A 317 -7.51 -29.56 -1.03
CA GLN A 317 -8.59 -29.95 -1.92
C GLN A 317 -9.98 -29.71 -1.31
N LEU A 318 -10.14 -29.96 -0.01
CA LEU A 318 -11.39 -29.71 0.69
C LEU A 318 -11.71 -28.21 0.72
N VAL A 319 -10.73 -27.36 1.04
CA VAL A 319 -10.89 -25.90 1.00
C VAL A 319 -11.21 -25.42 -0.42
N LYS A 320 -10.51 -25.91 -1.45
CA LYS A 320 -10.82 -25.60 -2.85
C LYS A 320 -12.27 -25.97 -3.23
N LYS A 321 -12.73 -27.13 -2.81
CA LYS A 321 -14.11 -27.57 -3.05
C LYS A 321 -15.12 -26.63 -2.36
N ARG A 322 -14.83 -26.19 -1.14
CA ARG A 322 -15.68 -25.22 -0.42
C ARG A 322 -15.69 -23.83 -1.06
N LEU A 323 -14.58 -23.43 -1.68
CA LEU A 323 -14.44 -22.14 -2.36
C LEU A 323 -14.86 -22.21 -3.84
N SER A 324 -15.34 -23.36 -4.34
CA SER A 324 -15.80 -23.49 -5.71
C SER A 324 -16.86 -22.47 -6.14
N PRO A 325 -17.81 -22.03 -5.27
CA PRO A 325 -18.73 -20.94 -5.60
C PRO A 325 -18.04 -19.60 -5.89
N TYR A 326 -16.81 -19.42 -5.42
CA TYR A 326 -15.96 -18.22 -5.64
C TYR A 326 -14.83 -18.50 -6.66
N ARG A 327 -14.97 -19.51 -7.51
CA ARG A 327 -13.97 -19.91 -8.52
C ARG A 327 -12.58 -20.19 -7.93
N GLY A 328 -12.49 -20.60 -6.65
CA GLY A 328 -11.22 -20.87 -5.96
C GLY A 328 -10.43 -19.64 -5.51
N TYR A 329 -11.03 -18.45 -5.58
CA TYR A 329 -10.44 -17.20 -5.08
C TYR A 329 -11.08 -16.78 -3.76
N LEU A 330 -10.28 -16.14 -2.93
CA LEU A 330 -10.73 -15.33 -1.81
C LEU A 330 -10.70 -13.86 -2.23
N CYS A 331 -11.77 -13.16 -1.96
CA CYS A 331 -11.91 -11.73 -2.20
C CYS A 331 -11.71 -10.99 -0.88
N PHE A 332 -10.88 -9.95 -0.90
CA PHE A 332 -10.53 -9.16 0.25
C PHE A 332 -10.80 -7.68 0.00
N LYS A 333 -11.11 -6.96 1.08
CA LYS A 333 -11.06 -5.52 1.11
C LYS A 333 -9.86 -5.12 1.98
N LEU A 334 -8.72 -4.86 1.32
CA LEU A 334 -7.44 -4.56 1.97
C LEU A 334 -7.10 -3.08 1.88
N ASP A 335 -7.55 -2.43 0.81
CA ASP A 335 -7.23 -1.07 0.45
C ASP A 335 -8.32 -0.12 0.93
N TRP A 336 -7.91 0.97 1.57
CA TRP A 336 -8.80 1.92 2.21
C TRP A 336 -8.35 3.35 2.00
N ILE A 337 -9.32 4.27 1.97
CA ILE A 337 -9.14 5.71 2.12
C ILE A 337 -9.93 6.12 3.35
N VAL A 338 -9.29 6.80 4.30
CA VAL A 338 -9.93 7.32 5.51
C VAL A 338 -9.58 8.78 5.69
N GLY A 339 -10.49 9.59 6.18
CA GLY A 339 -10.28 11.04 6.30
C GLY A 339 -10.76 11.61 7.62
N ARG A 340 -10.11 12.68 8.06
CA ARG A 340 -10.53 13.47 9.20
C ARG A 340 -10.57 14.94 8.84
N GLY A 341 -11.71 15.60 9.13
CA GLY A 341 -11.93 16.99 8.74
C GLY A 341 -12.02 17.21 7.23
N VAL A 342 -12.38 16.18 6.47
CA VAL A 342 -12.42 16.21 5.00
C VAL A 342 -13.83 15.90 4.55
N PRO A 343 -14.54 16.82 3.86
CA PRO A 343 -15.87 16.58 3.32
C PRO A 343 -15.82 15.62 2.12
N VAL A 344 -16.65 14.59 2.13
CA VAL A 344 -16.73 13.58 1.07
C VAL A 344 -17.88 13.89 0.14
N LEU A 345 -17.71 13.67 -1.15
CA LEU A 345 -18.74 13.85 -2.17
C LEU A 345 -19.24 12.50 -2.68
N GLY A 346 -20.56 12.38 -2.74
CA GLY A 346 -21.25 11.30 -3.43
C GLY A 346 -21.47 11.57 -4.92
N HIS A 347 -22.14 10.65 -5.59
CA HIS A 347 -22.44 10.74 -7.01
C HIS A 347 -23.32 11.96 -7.34
N GLY A 348 -22.86 12.81 -8.28
CA GLY A 348 -23.59 13.98 -8.77
C GLY A 348 -23.74 15.14 -7.79
N GLN A 349 -23.09 15.08 -6.61
CA GLN A 349 -23.20 16.16 -5.62
C GLN A 349 -22.45 17.43 -6.02
N LYS A 350 -21.40 17.29 -6.84
CA LYS A 350 -20.65 18.44 -7.37
C LYS A 350 -20.25 18.19 -8.82
N GLN A 351 -20.27 19.24 -9.63
CA GLN A 351 -19.79 19.22 -11.00
C GLN A 351 -18.63 20.20 -11.13
N ASP A 352 -17.55 19.75 -11.75
CA ASP A 352 -16.43 20.61 -12.06
C ASP A 352 -16.81 21.62 -13.14
N GLU A 353 -16.62 22.90 -12.86
CA GLU A 353 -17.07 23.98 -13.73
C GLU A 353 -16.38 23.97 -15.11
N LYS A 354 -15.10 23.61 -15.14
CA LYS A 354 -14.25 23.64 -16.33
C LYS A 354 -14.42 22.37 -17.18
N THR A 355 -14.31 21.22 -16.60
CA THR A 355 -14.29 19.92 -17.29
C THR A 355 -15.67 19.30 -17.48
N LYS A 356 -16.67 19.77 -16.72
CA LYS A 356 -18.03 19.20 -16.62
C LYS A 356 -18.06 17.79 -16.02
N ILE A 357 -16.94 17.31 -15.46
CA ILE A 357 -16.86 16.06 -14.73
C ILE A 357 -17.67 16.18 -13.44
N ILE A 358 -18.45 15.17 -13.12
CA ILE A 358 -19.23 15.09 -11.88
C ILE A 358 -18.49 14.29 -10.83
N SER A 359 -18.75 14.60 -9.55
CA SER A 359 -18.32 13.77 -8.44
C SER A 359 -18.98 12.40 -8.51
N LEU A 360 -18.27 11.37 -8.09
CA LEU A 360 -18.72 9.98 -8.09
C LEU A 360 -18.71 9.45 -6.67
N GLY A 361 -19.61 8.49 -6.38
CA GLY A 361 -19.48 7.69 -5.18
C GLY A 361 -18.24 6.78 -5.25
N PRO A 362 -17.71 6.34 -4.12
CA PRO A 362 -16.52 5.50 -4.07
C PRO A 362 -16.76 4.15 -4.75
N ALA A 363 -15.78 3.65 -5.47
CA ALA A 363 -15.79 2.32 -6.07
C ALA A 363 -14.40 1.74 -6.19
N SER A 364 -14.32 0.41 -6.36
CA SER A 364 -13.14 -0.28 -6.86
C SER A 364 -13.18 -0.30 -8.38
N ILE A 365 -12.10 0.13 -9.03
CA ILE A 365 -12.04 0.15 -10.49
C ILE A 365 -11.68 -1.23 -10.99
N ARG A 366 -12.62 -1.89 -11.65
CA ARG A 366 -12.48 -3.29 -12.07
C ARG A 366 -11.64 -3.43 -13.32
N PHE A 367 -10.69 -4.33 -13.24
CA PHE A 367 -9.95 -4.91 -14.34
C PHE A 367 -9.53 -6.33 -13.96
N GLU A 368 -8.84 -7.03 -14.84
CA GLU A 368 -8.33 -8.36 -14.50
C GLU A 368 -7.18 -8.22 -13.46
N ASN A 369 -7.43 -8.66 -12.24
CA ASN A 369 -6.46 -8.65 -11.14
C ASN A 369 -6.02 -10.07 -10.72
N SER A 370 -6.29 -11.06 -11.56
CA SER A 370 -5.89 -12.45 -11.40
C SER A 370 -5.58 -13.07 -12.76
N GLY A 371 -4.70 -14.05 -12.80
CA GLY A 371 -4.33 -14.73 -14.05
C GLY A 371 -3.26 -13.99 -14.88
N PRO A 372 -3.03 -14.44 -16.13
CA PRO A 372 -1.89 -13.96 -16.94
C PRO A 372 -1.98 -12.49 -17.38
N GLY A 373 -3.19 -11.93 -17.48
CA GLY A 373 -3.43 -10.54 -17.90
C GLY A 373 -3.50 -9.52 -16.78
N ARG A 374 -3.36 -9.94 -15.54
CA ARG A 374 -3.50 -9.02 -14.38
C ARG A 374 -2.45 -7.91 -14.43
N ILE A 375 -2.85 -6.69 -14.08
CA ILE A 375 -1.96 -5.53 -13.95
C ILE A 375 -1.36 -5.47 -12.54
N SER A 376 -2.17 -5.71 -11.52
CA SER A 376 -1.83 -5.88 -10.12
C SER A 376 -2.79 -6.89 -9.50
N ASP A 377 -2.43 -7.51 -8.39
CA ASP A 377 -3.32 -8.33 -7.56
C ASP A 377 -4.30 -7.48 -6.74
N HIS A 378 -4.12 -6.16 -6.71
CA HIS A 378 -5.04 -5.19 -6.13
C HIS A 378 -5.75 -4.37 -7.21
N LEU A 379 -6.98 -3.96 -6.92
CA LEU A 379 -7.76 -3.01 -7.70
C LEU A 379 -7.58 -1.61 -7.15
N PRO A 380 -7.44 -0.56 -7.99
CA PRO A 380 -7.44 0.80 -7.49
C PRO A 380 -8.82 1.18 -6.96
N ILE A 381 -8.81 1.96 -5.89
CA ILE A 381 -9.99 2.60 -5.31
C ILE A 381 -9.88 4.11 -5.43
N TYR A 382 -11.00 4.83 -5.36
CA TYR A 382 -11.01 6.29 -5.37
C TYR A 382 -12.12 6.86 -4.49
N ALA A 383 -11.94 8.12 -4.11
CA ALA A 383 -12.93 8.94 -3.46
C ALA A 383 -12.86 10.39 -3.94
N ASP A 384 -13.99 11.08 -4.00
CA ASP A 384 -14.09 12.49 -4.33
C ASP A 384 -14.31 13.31 -3.05
N ILE A 385 -13.53 14.38 -2.93
CA ILE A 385 -13.42 15.23 -1.75
C ILE A 385 -13.78 16.67 -2.12
N ASP A 386 -14.59 17.32 -1.32
CA ASP A 386 -14.88 18.73 -1.51
C ASP A 386 -13.66 19.59 -1.18
N LEU A 387 -13.39 20.58 -2.03
CA LEU A 387 -12.32 21.57 -1.86
C LEU A 387 -12.80 22.85 -1.18
N ALA A 388 -14.05 22.86 -0.69
CA ALA A 388 -14.67 24.04 -0.08
C ALA A 388 -13.91 24.63 1.11
#